data_13a06cf7e87fd9049f78645e62ffd8d8
#
_entry.id   13a06cf7e87fd9049f78645e62ffd8d8
#
_cell.length_a   1.000
_cell.length_b   1.000
_cell.length_c   1.000
_cell.angle_alpha   90.00
_cell.angle_beta   90.00
_cell.angle_gamma   90.00
#
_symmetry.space_group_name_H-M   'P 1'
#
loop_
_entity.id
_entity.type
_entity.pdbx_description
1 polymer ?
#
loop_
_entity_poly.entity_id
_entity_poly.type
_entity_poly.pdbx_seq_one_letter_code
_entity_poly.pdbx_strand_id
1 'polypeptide(L)'
;MKWAAALAAVIAIGCSRESAPRVAIGEPAPRYAAATLDGDSASTSSLQGKVVLLNIWATWCAPCRAEIPYLQSLYERHRGTGFEIVGVSVDARGQDAAIREFAKEYRMTYPIWRDPDERVQSLYLALGVPSSYLIDRTGILRWRRIGTIHEGDTTLTRALADALAASP
;
A
#
# COMPACT_ATOMS: atom_id res chain seq x y z
N MET A 1 -33.71 -59.70 -23.20
CA MET A 1 -32.80 -58.65 -23.65
C MET A 1 -32.96 -57.48 -22.71
N LYS A 2 -31.94 -57.23 -21.81
CA LYS A 2 -31.94 -56.19 -20.75
C LYS A 2 -31.07 -55.03 -21.26
N TRP A 3 -31.64 -53.88 -21.47
CA TRP A 3 -30.91 -52.65 -21.82
C TRP A 3 -30.53 -51.91 -20.54
N ALA A 4 -29.24 -51.83 -20.27
CA ALA A 4 -28.70 -51.03 -19.16
C ALA A 4 -28.47 -49.59 -19.70
N ALA A 5 -29.20 -48.63 -19.17
CA ALA A 5 -28.97 -47.22 -19.43
C ALA A 5 -27.87 -46.72 -18.51
N ALA A 6 -26.73 -46.36 -19.08
CA ALA A 6 -25.63 -45.71 -18.35
C ALA A 6 -25.92 -44.20 -18.28
N LEU A 7 -26.14 -43.70 -17.03
CA LEU A 7 -26.20 -42.27 -16.74
C LEU A 7 -24.77 -41.71 -16.71
N ALA A 8 -24.41 -40.86 -17.64
CA ALA A 8 -23.18 -40.09 -17.62
C ALA A 8 -23.39 -38.86 -16.75
N ALA A 9 -22.74 -38.82 -15.56
CA ALA A 9 -22.70 -37.63 -14.71
C ALA A 9 -21.74 -36.61 -15.30
N VAL A 10 -22.26 -35.50 -15.83
CA VAL A 10 -21.46 -34.36 -16.25
C VAL A 10 -21.06 -33.56 -15.02
N ILE A 11 -19.79 -33.66 -14.61
CA ILE A 11 -19.20 -32.86 -13.55
C ILE A 11 -18.90 -31.48 -14.17
N ALA A 12 -19.73 -30.48 -13.86
CA ALA A 12 -19.46 -29.08 -14.18
C ALA A 12 -18.33 -28.57 -13.29
N ILE A 13 -17.10 -28.53 -13.80
CA ILE A 13 -15.99 -27.85 -13.17
C ILE A 13 -16.27 -26.36 -13.27
N GLY A 14 -16.81 -25.78 -12.21
CA GLY A 14 -16.97 -24.34 -12.06
C GLY A 14 -15.60 -23.67 -12.01
N CYS A 15 -15.15 -23.06 -13.09
CA CYS A 15 -14.03 -22.14 -13.06
C CYS A 15 -14.45 -20.92 -12.21
N SER A 16 -14.02 -20.88 -10.96
CA SER A 16 -14.04 -19.67 -10.15
C SER A 16 -13.16 -18.64 -10.86
N ARG A 17 -13.76 -17.70 -11.59
CA ARG A 17 -13.05 -16.54 -12.10
C ARG A 17 -12.59 -15.75 -10.89
N GLU A 18 -11.33 -15.91 -10.54
CA GLU A 18 -10.64 -15.00 -9.66
C GLU A 18 -10.68 -13.63 -10.32
N SER A 19 -11.56 -12.75 -9.84
CA SER A 19 -11.68 -11.40 -10.37
C SER A 19 -10.37 -10.67 -10.11
N ALA A 20 -9.84 -10.02 -11.15
CA ALA A 20 -8.64 -9.20 -11.02
C ALA A 20 -8.77 -8.23 -9.83
N PRO A 21 -7.70 -8.00 -9.05
CA PRO A 21 -7.75 -7.14 -7.89
C PRO A 21 -8.27 -5.76 -8.27
N ARG A 22 -9.35 -5.33 -7.63
CA ARG A 22 -9.92 -3.99 -7.83
C ARG A 22 -9.33 -3.07 -6.78
N VAL A 23 -8.53 -2.09 -7.22
CA VAL A 23 -8.03 -1.03 -6.34
C VAL A 23 -9.05 0.11 -6.35
N ALA A 24 -10.11 -0.05 -5.56
CA ALA A 24 -11.20 0.92 -5.46
C ALA A 24 -11.46 1.30 -4.00
N ILE A 25 -11.88 2.55 -3.78
CA ILE A 25 -12.27 3.01 -2.44
C ILE A 25 -13.50 2.20 -1.97
N GLY A 26 -13.42 1.70 -0.73
CA GLY A 26 -14.42 0.81 -0.14
C GLY A 26 -14.16 -0.68 -0.32
N GLU A 27 -13.17 -1.06 -1.14
CA GLU A 27 -12.78 -2.44 -1.38
C GLU A 27 -11.54 -2.83 -0.54
N PRO A 28 -11.29 -4.12 -0.30
CA PRO A 28 -10.06 -4.57 0.34
C PRO A 28 -8.82 -4.12 -0.44
N ALA A 29 -7.86 -3.51 0.27
CA ALA A 29 -6.59 -3.16 -0.31
C ALA A 29 -5.79 -4.42 -0.69
N PRO A 30 -5.05 -4.41 -1.81
CA PRO A 30 -4.20 -5.53 -2.17
C PRO A 30 -3.20 -5.87 -1.06
N ARG A 31 -3.04 -7.16 -0.77
CA ARG A 31 -1.99 -7.62 0.14
C ARG A 31 -0.64 -7.50 -0.54
N TYR A 32 0.30 -6.86 0.15
CA TYR A 32 1.62 -6.61 -0.38
C TYR A 32 2.69 -6.97 0.66
N ALA A 33 3.81 -7.51 0.18
CA ALA A 33 4.97 -7.83 0.99
C ALA A 33 6.26 -7.43 0.25
N ALA A 34 7.21 -6.92 1.01
CA ALA A 34 8.52 -6.49 0.52
C ALA A 34 9.59 -6.68 1.60
N ALA A 35 10.85 -6.47 1.24
CA ALA A 35 11.93 -6.37 2.22
C ALA A 35 12.02 -4.95 2.78
N THR A 36 12.34 -4.81 4.06
CA THR A 36 12.76 -3.53 4.65
C THR A 36 14.17 -3.16 4.18
N LEU A 37 14.61 -1.94 4.49
CA LEU A 37 16.00 -1.54 4.23
C LEU A 37 17.02 -2.41 5.01
N ASP A 38 16.61 -3.01 6.12
CA ASP A 38 17.49 -3.87 6.94
C ASP A 38 17.46 -5.33 6.48
N GLY A 39 16.66 -5.63 5.45
CA GLY A 39 16.57 -6.94 4.84
C GLY A 39 15.50 -7.86 5.42
N ASP A 40 14.78 -7.40 6.45
CA ASP A 40 13.69 -8.15 7.05
C ASP A 40 12.48 -8.21 6.11
N SER A 41 11.69 -9.27 6.22
CA SER A 41 10.42 -9.37 5.50
C SER A 41 9.33 -8.57 6.22
N ALA A 42 8.62 -7.73 5.48
CA ALA A 42 7.48 -6.97 5.97
C ALA A 42 6.28 -7.11 5.03
N SER A 43 5.06 -7.00 5.57
CA SER A 43 3.84 -7.11 4.78
C SER A 43 2.73 -6.22 5.31
N THR A 44 1.80 -5.83 4.42
CA THR A 44 0.59 -5.11 4.83
C THR A 44 -0.29 -5.92 5.77
N SER A 45 -0.20 -7.25 5.74
CA SER A 45 -0.93 -8.12 6.65
C SER A 45 -0.44 -8.00 8.10
N SER A 46 0.84 -7.68 8.34
CA SER A 46 1.36 -7.46 9.69
C SER A 46 0.93 -6.12 10.31
N LEU A 47 0.29 -5.27 9.51
CA LEU A 47 -0.21 -3.95 9.92
C LEU A 47 -1.73 -3.95 10.17
N GLN A 48 -2.39 -5.11 10.16
CA GLN A 48 -3.81 -5.21 10.51
C GLN A 48 -4.08 -4.59 11.91
N GLY A 49 -5.21 -3.91 12.03
CA GLY A 49 -5.55 -3.15 13.24
C GLY A 49 -4.98 -1.73 13.27
N LYS A 50 -4.07 -1.38 12.35
CA LYS A 50 -3.58 -0.01 12.16
C LYS A 50 -4.25 0.66 10.96
N VAL A 51 -4.33 1.98 11.00
CA VAL A 51 -4.60 2.80 9.81
C VAL A 51 -3.27 3.03 9.11
N VAL A 52 -3.15 2.65 7.85
CA VAL A 52 -1.87 2.66 7.11
C VAL A 52 -1.96 3.60 5.91
N LEU A 53 -1.03 4.53 5.82
CA LEU A 53 -0.77 5.29 4.59
C LEU A 53 0.41 4.63 3.86
N LEU A 54 0.13 3.87 2.81
CA LEU A 54 1.12 3.32 1.92
C LEU A 54 1.50 4.38 0.89
N ASN A 55 2.76 4.82 0.87
CA ASN A 55 3.29 5.82 -0.05
C ASN A 55 4.36 5.20 -0.94
N ILE A 56 4.15 5.22 -2.25
CA ILE A 56 5.09 4.71 -3.26
C ILE A 56 5.91 5.88 -3.79
N TRP A 57 7.23 5.78 -3.68
CA TRP A 57 8.15 6.89 -3.97
C TRP A 57 9.51 6.41 -4.52
N ALA A 58 10.38 7.34 -4.92
CA ALA A 58 11.76 7.07 -5.27
C ALA A 58 12.67 8.28 -4.98
N THR A 59 13.96 8.05 -4.81
CA THR A 59 14.95 9.10 -4.52
C THR A 59 15.10 10.11 -5.68
N TRP A 60 14.95 9.66 -6.92
CA TRP A 60 15.02 10.50 -8.14
C TRP A 60 13.73 11.28 -8.42
N CYS A 61 12.65 11.02 -7.68
CA CYS A 61 11.34 11.62 -7.90
C CYS A 61 11.25 13.00 -7.24
N ALA A 62 11.35 14.08 -8.00
CA ALA A 62 11.29 15.46 -7.49
C ALA A 62 9.95 15.77 -6.76
N PRO A 63 8.75 15.37 -7.27
CA PRO A 63 7.50 15.55 -6.54
C PRO A 63 7.45 14.78 -5.21
N CYS A 64 8.10 13.61 -5.13
CA CYS A 64 8.17 12.85 -3.88
C CYS A 64 8.96 13.61 -2.80
N ARG A 65 10.07 14.25 -3.19
CA ARG A 65 10.86 15.10 -2.28
C ARG A 65 10.04 16.24 -1.67
N ALA A 66 9.10 16.79 -2.45
CA ALA A 66 8.24 17.88 -1.99
C ALA A 66 7.21 17.44 -0.94
N GLU A 67 6.70 16.20 -1.00
CA GLU A 67 5.66 15.72 -0.08
C GLU A 67 6.21 15.08 1.21
N ILE A 68 7.41 14.48 1.17
CA ILE A 68 7.99 13.72 2.28
C ILE A 68 8.05 14.51 3.60
N PRO A 69 8.44 15.80 3.64
CA PRO A 69 8.41 16.58 4.89
C PRO A 69 7.01 16.66 5.51
N TYR A 70 5.97 16.80 4.69
CA TYR A 70 4.59 16.79 5.16
C TYR A 70 4.19 15.39 5.68
N LEU A 71 4.54 14.32 4.96
CA LEU A 71 4.28 12.95 5.40
C LEU A 71 4.97 12.65 6.73
N GLN A 72 6.23 13.07 6.90
CA GLN A 72 6.94 12.94 8.17
C GLN A 72 6.24 13.68 9.31
N SER A 73 5.83 14.92 9.07
CA SER A 73 5.05 15.70 10.03
C SER A 73 3.71 15.03 10.38
N LEU A 74 3.02 14.45 9.39
CA LEU A 74 1.78 13.70 9.58
C LEU A 74 2.02 12.46 10.46
N TYR A 75 3.09 11.71 10.18
CA TYR A 75 3.48 10.55 10.96
C TYR A 75 3.76 10.89 12.43
N GLU A 76 4.51 11.96 12.68
CA GLU A 76 4.82 12.42 14.05
C GLU A 76 3.57 12.86 14.81
N ARG A 77 2.67 13.62 14.18
CA ARG A 77 1.42 14.07 14.80
C ARG A 77 0.49 12.94 15.23
N HIS A 78 0.51 11.84 14.50
CA HIS A 78 -0.38 10.70 14.76
C HIS A 78 0.33 9.50 15.42
N ARG A 79 1.57 9.69 15.87
CA ARG A 79 2.33 8.65 16.55
C ARG A 79 1.58 8.13 17.78
N GLY A 80 1.45 6.82 17.91
CA GLY A 80 0.75 6.21 19.04
C GLY A 80 -0.77 6.13 18.93
N THR A 81 -1.38 6.68 17.86
CA THR A 81 -2.84 6.61 17.64
C THR A 81 -3.29 5.36 16.89
N GLY A 82 -2.35 4.48 16.54
CA GLY A 82 -2.61 3.35 15.65
C GLY A 82 -2.51 3.72 14.16
N PHE A 83 -1.95 4.89 13.84
CA PHE A 83 -1.58 5.28 12.48
C PHE A 83 -0.15 4.86 12.15
N GLU A 84 0.06 4.43 10.92
CA GLU A 84 1.36 4.07 10.38
C GLU A 84 1.54 4.63 8.98
N ILE A 85 2.74 5.07 8.63
CA ILE A 85 3.14 5.33 7.25
C ILE A 85 4.13 4.25 6.83
N VAL A 86 3.97 3.72 5.63
CA VAL A 86 4.93 2.83 5.00
C VAL A 86 5.36 3.46 3.67
N GLY A 87 6.61 3.89 3.59
CA GLY A 87 7.21 4.35 2.34
C GLY A 87 7.76 3.16 1.56
N VAL A 88 7.24 2.91 0.36
CA VAL A 88 7.76 1.86 -0.53
C VAL A 88 8.61 2.52 -1.61
N SER A 89 9.93 2.34 -1.51
CA SER A 89 10.87 2.82 -2.53
C SER A 89 10.88 1.86 -3.72
N VAL A 90 10.72 2.44 -4.91
CA VAL A 90 10.86 1.75 -6.20
C VAL A 90 12.21 2.07 -6.87
N ASP A 91 13.20 2.50 -6.09
CA ASP A 91 14.57 2.65 -6.59
C ASP A 91 15.12 1.31 -7.04
N ALA A 92 15.96 1.33 -8.08
CA ALA A 92 16.55 0.15 -8.66
C ALA A 92 17.39 -0.66 -7.66
N ARG A 93 17.67 -1.92 -7.97
CA ARG A 93 18.55 -2.79 -7.16
C ARG A 93 19.90 -2.13 -6.93
N GLY A 94 20.43 -2.28 -5.71
CA GLY A 94 21.73 -1.72 -5.32
C GLY A 94 21.68 -0.26 -4.87
N GLN A 95 20.51 0.38 -4.83
CA GLN A 95 20.34 1.77 -4.41
C GLN A 95 20.10 1.93 -2.89
N ASP A 96 20.28 0.89 -2.09
CA ASP A 96 19.98 0.91 -0.66
C ASP A 96 20.72 2.02 0.11
N ALA A 97 21.98 2.27 -0.27
CA ALA A 97 22.76 3.36 0.33
C ALA A 97 22.17 4.74 -0.01
N ALA A 98 21.75 4.95 -1.25
CA ALA A 98 21.11 6.19 -1.67
C ALA A 98 19.75 6.40 -0.97
N ILE A 99 18.95 5.32 -0.81
CA ILE A 99 17.69 5.37 -0.07
C ILE A 99 17.92 5.74 1.40
N ARG A 100 18.95 5.16 2.06
CA ARG A 100 19.29 5.49 3.46
C ARG A 100 19.76 6.93 3.62
N GLU A 101 20.60 7.41 2.71
CA GLU A 101 21.07 8.81 2.74
C GLU A 101 19.91 9.78 2.53
N PHE A 102 19.03 9.48 1.57
CA PHE A 102 17.82 10.24 1.34
C PHE A 102 16.90 10.26 2.58
N ALA A 103 16.67 9.10 3.19
CA ALA A 103 15.85 8.99 4.41
C ALA A 103 16.43 9.85 5.56
N LYS A 104 17.75 9.88 5.70
CA LYS A 104 18.44 10.71 6.67
C LYS A 104 18.32 12.19 6.36
N GLU A 105 18.52 12.60 5.09
CA GLU A 105 18.38 13.98 4.63
C GLU A 105 16.99 14.53 4.93
N TYR A 106 15.95 13.75 4.63
CA TYR A 106 14.54 14.13 4.84
C TYR A 106 14.00 13.76 6.22
N ARG A 107 14.86 13.24 7.13
CA ARG A 107 14.51 12.84 8.50
C ARG A 107 13.33 11.86 8.56
N MET A 108 13.23 10.97 7.59
CA MET A 108 12.17 9.96 7.55
C MET A 108 12.35 8.97 8.71
N THR A 109 11.35 8.86 9.58
CA THR A 109 11.37 7.94 10.74
C THR A 109 10.30 6.84 10.64
N TYR A 110 9.45 6.88 9.61
CA TYR A 110 8.51 5.81 9.33
C TYR A 110 9.18 4.67 8.53
N PRO A 111 8.63 3.44 8.58
CA PRO A 111 9.17 2.28 7.89
C PRO A 111 9.36 2.50 6.38
N ILE A 112 10.51 2.07 5.86
CA ILE A 112 10.81 2.08 4.44
C ILE A 112 10.98 0.65 3.96
N TRP A 113 10.17 0.27 2.96
CA TRP A 113 10.26 -1.00 2.26
C TRP A 113 10.86 -0.80 0.87
N ARG A 114 11.44 -1.86 0.31
CA ARG A 114 12.11 -1.82 -0.99
C ARG A 114 11.35 -2.66 -2.00
N ASP A 115 11.11 -2.10 -3.16
CA ASP A 115 10.49 -2.81 -4.28
C ASP A 115 11.15 -2.44 -5.63
N PRO A 116 12.40 -2.88 -5.85
CA PRO A 116 13.13 -2.57 -7.08
C PRO A 116 12.53 -3.20 -8.33
N ASP A 117 11.56 -4.08 -8.19
CA ASP A 117 10.83 -4.72 -9.28
C ASP A 117 9.46 -4.05 -9.55
N GLU A 118 9.17 -2.95 -8.85
CA GLU A 118 7.95 -2.13 -9.04
C GLU A 118 6.62 -2.91 -8.93
N ARG A 119 6.63 -4.04 -8.20
CA ARG A 119 5.45 -4.91 -8.04
C ARG A 119 4.30 -4.18 -7.35
N VAL A 120 4.61 -3.28 -6.41
CA VAL A 120 3.61 -2.46 -5.71
C VAL A 120 2.85 -1.58 -6.69
N GLN A 121 3.52 -1.00 -7.69
CA GLN A 121 2.87 -0.15 -8.69
C GLN A 121 1.84 -0.95 -9.50
N SER A 122 2.22 -2.12 -9.99
CA SER A 122 1.30 -3.02 -10.71
C SER A 122 0.13 -3.47 -9.84
N LEU A 123 0.41 -3.83 -8.58
CA LEU A 123 -0.58 -4.36 -7.64
C LEU A 123 -1.61 -3.30 -7.21
N TYR A 124 -1.16 -2.08 -6.96
CA TYR A 124 -2.00 -0.96 -6.55
C TYR A 124 -2.50 -0.10 -7.72
N LEU A 125 -2.20 -0.50 -8.96
CA LEU A 125 -2.54 0.25 -10.19
C LEU A 125 -2.04 1.70 -10.13
N ALA A 126 -0.82 1.89 -9.60
CA ALA A 126 -0.14 3.17 -9.54
C ALA A 126 0.47 3.50 -10.91
N LEU A 127 0.10 4.63 -11.49
CA LEU A 127 0.59 5.07 -12.80
C LEU A 127 1.97 5.72 -12.76
N GLY A 128 2.56 5.82 -11.56
CA GLY A 128 3.87 6.43 -11.32
C GLY A 128 4.04 6.83 -9.86
N VAL A 129 5.10 7.57 -9.59
CA VAL A 129 5.44 8.09 -8.26
C VAL A 129 5.33 9.62 -8.22
N PRO A 130 4.87 10.21 -7.09
CA PRO A 130 4.37 9.52 -5.92
C PRO A 130 2.95 8.98 -6.11
N SER A 131 2.62 7.92 -5.38
CA SER A 131 1.26 7.39 -5.30
C SER A 131 0.98 6.94 -3.87
N SER A 132 -0.18 7.31 -3.32
CA SER A 132 -0.50 7.06 -1.91
C SER A 132 -1.88 6.44 -1.72
N TYR A 133 -1.99 5.56 -0.74
CA TYR A 133 -3.18 4.76 -0.45
C TYR A 133 -3.41 4.70 1.07
N LEU A 134 -4.56 5.20 1.54
CA LEU A 134 -4.95 5.11 2.94
C LEU A 134 -5.82 3.87 3.15
N ILE A 135 -5.37 2.98 4.02
CA ILE A 135 -6.00 1.70 4.34
C ILE A 135 -6.41 1.76 5.81
N ASP A 136 -7.65 1.40 6.12
CA ASP A 136 -8.14 1.39 7.49
C ASP A 136 -7.72 0.13 8.27
N ARG A 137 -8.14 0.07 9.56
CA ARG A 137 -7.81 -1.02 10.49
C ARG A 137 -8.30 -2.40 10.01
N THR A 138 -9.34 -2.42 9.17
CA THR A 138 -9.93 -3.66 8.61
C THR A 138 -9.31 -4.06 7.27
N GLY A 139 -8.38 -3.24 6.75
CA GLY A 139 -7.71 -3.48 5.47
C GLY A 139 -8.46 -2.93 4.26
N ILE A 140 -9.46 -2.08 4.46
CA ILE A 140 -10.24 -1.47 3.38
C ILE A 140 -9.58 -0.17 2.92
N LEU A 141 -9.47 0.03 1.59
CA LEU A 141 -8.96 1.25 0.99
C LEU A 141 -9.97 2.39 1.19
N ARG A 142 -9.55 3.47 1.88
CA ARG A 142 -10.42 4.61 2.20
C ARG A 142 -10.12 5.85 1.37
N TRP A 143 -8.90 5.98 0.90
CA TRP A 143 -8.48 7.11 0.07
C TRP A 143 -7.28 6.73 -0.78
N ARG A 144 -7.13 7.38 -1.93
CA ARG A 144 -5.95 7.24 -2.77
C ARG A 144 -5.64 8.54 -3.49
N ARG A 145 -4.36 8.76 -3.79
CA ARG A 145 -3.87 9.83 -4.64
C ARG A 145 -2.76 9.34 -5.55
N ILE A 146 -2.86 9.68 -6.82
CA ILE A 146 -1.78 9.59 -7.79
C ILE A 146 -1.23 11.01 -7.98
N GLY A 147 0.04 11.21 -7.67
CA GLY A 147 0.68 12.53 -7.59
C GLY A 147 0.87 13.03 -6.15
N THR A 148 1.47 14.20 -6.03
CA THR A 148 1.91 14.79 -4.75
C THR A 148 0.77 15.05 -3.79
N ILE A 149 0.98 14.73 -2.52
CA ILE A 149 0.16 15.17 -1.40
C ILE A 149 0.70 16.53 -0.92
N HIS A 150 -0.16 17.53 -0.86
CA HIS A 150 0.21 18.85 -0.36
C HIS A 150 -0.25 19.02 1.09
N GLU A 151 0.48 19.86 1.84
CA GLU A 151 0.03 20.29 3.15
C GLU A 151 -1.36 20.95 3.04
N GLY A 152 -2.26 20.58 3.95
CA GLY A 152 -3.65 21.08 3.90
C GLY A 152 -4.57 20.29 2.96
N ASP A 153 -4.16 19.14 2.43
CA ASP A 153 -5.07 18.25 1.70
C ASP A 153 -6.23 17.80 2.58
N THR A 154 -7.36 18.47 2.40
CA THR A 154 -8.58 18.23 3.22
C THR A 154 -9.19 16.86 2.95
N THR A 155 -8.94 16.27 1.77
CA THR A 155 -9.47 14.94 1.42
C THR A 155 -8.74 13.85 2.18
N LEU A 156 -7.40 13.91 2.27
CA LEU A 156 -6.60 13.01 3.08
C LEU A 156 -6.91 13.21 4.57
N THR A 157 -6.91 14.46 5.04
CA THR A 157 -7.13 14.77 6.46
C THR A 157 -8.47 14.24 6.95
N ARG A 158 -9.54 14.39 6.18
CA ARG A 158 -10.87 13.85 6.50
C ARG A 158 -10.84 12.32 6.51
N ALA A 159 -10.34 11.69 5.44
CA ALA A 159 -10.29 10.23 5.35
C ALA A 159 -9.47 9.61 6.49
N LEU A 160 -8.37 10.26 6.89
CA LEU A 160 -7.54 9.82 8.02
C LEU A 160 -8.30 9.94 9.35
N ALA A 161 -8.96 11.08 9.58
CA ALA A 161 -9.76 11.28 10.79
C ALA A 161 -10.88 10.23 10.92
N ASP A 162 -11.60 9.98 9.83
CA ASP A 162 -12.67 8.98 9.77
C ASP A 162 -12.13 7.56 10.03
N ALA A 163 -10.99 7.21 9.41
CA ALA A 163 -10.36 5.89 9.59
C ALA A 163 -9.83 5.69 11.04
N LEU A 164 -9.33 6.74 11.68
CA LEU A 164 -8.84 6.70 13.06
C LEU A 164 -9.98 6.61 14.08
N ALA A 165 -11.11 7.27 13.80
CA ALA A 165 -12.29 7.25 14.66
C ALA A 165 -13.09 5.94 14.59
N ALA A 166 -12.98 5.20 13.47
CA ALA A 166 -13.63 3.92 13.31
C ALA A 166 -13.02 2.87 14.26
N SER A 167 -13.87 2.20 15.03
CA SER A 167 -13.47 1.01 15.80
C SER A 167 -13.14 -0.14 14.84
N PRO A 168 -12.21 -1.03 15.19
CA PRO A 168 -11.88 -2.19 14.39
C PRO A 168 -13.05 -3.18 14.27
#